data_ac5f48ab640277490911f494545d8af0
#
_entry.id   ac5f48ab640277490911f494545d8af0
#
_cell.length_a   1.000
_cell.length_b   1.000
_cell.length_c   1.000
_cell.angle_alpha   90.00
_cell.angle_beta   90.00
_cell.angle_gamma   90.00
#
_symmetry.space_group_name_H-M   'P 1'
#
loop_
_entity.id
_entity.type
_entity.pdbx_description
1 polymer ?
#
loop_
_entity_poly.entity_id
_entity_poly.type
_entity_poly.pdbx_seq_one_letter_code
_entity_poly.pdbx_strand_id
1 'polypeptide(L)'
;MKVVIIGGVAGGATTAARLRRLDESAEIVVLEKGSFISYANCGLPYFVGGTIEDREDLELQTPASFKARFAVDVRARAEAVKIDTAAKTVTVRNLDSGEETIEAYDNLVIAPGASANVPAFVPQDDERIFTLRTIPDAVRIKEYVVMKKPKKAIVIGGGFIGLEVAENLIKCGLDVTLVGRASHVLPNIDTDVAWDVHRHLKQNGLKLKCGVSLSGVSKREGSLVVETSAGNLETDLLVMAAGIMPDTKIAADAGIACDAQGYILVDEAMRTSADSVYAVGDAVAVREFLSGSSAHVALAGPANRQARIVADRIAGIPSVYKGSQRSFIIKLFDKTLAATGMTEKFALSQGFDCEKVHLYLGSHAGYYPGANMIAIKLLFEKTTGKILGGQFFGGEGTDKRADVLATAIRSGMTASELCDLELCYAPPYSSAKDPVNIAGMAAENIVTGKVKVFHWENLEQLDPSAVTLLDVREAGEFRRGSIEGFINIPLTQFRAHLGELDPAKPVYVHCFSGMRSYIACRILTGHGFDCWNISGGYRLYAAKTEYEKA
;
A
#
# COMPACT_ATOMS: atom_id res chain seq x y z
N MET A 1 -6.23 -30.73 24.36
CA MET A 1 -5.69 -29.36 24.40
C MET A 1 -6.81 -28.41 24.04
N LYS A 2 -7.01 -27.35 24.83
CA LYS A 2 -8.03 -26.32 24.58
C LYS A 2 -7.39 -25.02 24.11
N VAL A 3 -7.84 -24.48 22.99
CA VAL A 3 -7.34 -23.23 22.40
C VAL A 3 -8.49 -22.23 22.29
N VAL A 4 -8.33 -21.08 22.94
CA VAL A 4 -9.26 -19.96 22.82
C VAL A 4 -8.67 -18.91 21.87
N ILE A 5 -9.48 -18.41 20.96
CA ILE A 5 -9.07 -17.43 19.94
C ILE A 5 -9.99 -16.22 20.04
N ILE A 6 -9.42 -15.05 20.28
CA ILE A 6 -10.15 -13.76 20.33
C ILE A 6 -10.09 -13.12 18.96
N GLY A 7 -11.24 -12.94 18.31
CA GLY A 7 -11.41 -12.42 16.95
C GLY A 7 -11.55 -13.55 15.91
N GLY A 8 -12.60 -13.47 15.11
CA GLY A 8 -13.03 -14.51 14.16
C GLY A 8 -12.82 -14.18 12.67
N VAL A 9 -11.97 -13.20 12.33
CA VAL A 9 -11.76 -12.81 10.93
C VAL A 9 -10.42 -13.36 10.40
N ALA A 10 -9.59 -12.61 9.70
CA ALA A 10 -8.43 -13.11 8.96
C ALA A 10 -7.46 -13.95 9.83
N GLY A 11 -6.94 -13.36 10.91
CA GLY A 11 -5.97 -14.04 11.78
C GLY A 11 -6.58 -15.21 12.56
N GLY A 12 -7.68 -14.96 13.27
CA GLY A 12 -8.28 -15.96 14.14
C GLY A 12 -8.90 -17.13 13.39
N ALA A 13 -9.73 -16.86 12.37
CA ALA A 13 -10.34 -17.91 11.57
C ALA A 13 -9.30 -18.80 10.86
N THR A 14 -8.23 -18.19 10.33
CA THR A 14 -7.14 -18.95 9.71
C THR A 14 -6.38 -19.80 10.73
N THR A 15 -6.13 -19.28 11.94
CA THR A 15 -5.52 -20.06 13.03
C THR A 15 -6.37 -21.26 13.39
N ALA A 16 -7.68 -21.04 13.64
CA ALA A 16 -8.62 -22.11 14.00
C ALA A 16 -8.68 -23.21 12.93
N ALA A 17 -8.88 -22.81 11.68
CA ALA A 17 -8.97 -23.74 10.55
C ALA A 17 -7.66 -24.51 10.29
N ARG A 18 -6.49 -23.87 10.49
CA ARG A 18 -5.18 -24.53 10.37
C ARG A 18 -4.94 -25.50 11.51
N LEU A 19 -5.21 -25.08 12.74
CA LEU A 19 -5.00 -25.88 13.94
C LEU A 19 -5.84 -27.16 13.90
N ARG A 20 -7.12 -27.09 13.51
CA ARG A 20 -7.97 -28.27 13.35
C ARG A 20 -7.37 -29.29 12.39
N ARG A 21 -6.77 -28.83 11.28
CA ARG A 21 -6.09 -29.74 10.32
C ARG A 21 -4.81 -30.37 10.87
N LEU A 22 -4.24 -29.82 11.94
CA LEU A 22 -3.02 -30.33 12.59
C LEU A 22 -3.36 -31.22 13.80
N ASP A 23 -4.45 -30.91 14.52
CA ASP A 23 -4.92 -31.64 15.71
C ASP A 23 -6.45 -31.75 15.69
N GLU A 24 -6.93 -32.93 15.29
CA GLU A 24 -8.37 -33.22 15.23
C GLU A 24 -8.99 -33.33 16.64
N SER A 25 -8.18 -33.59 17.67
CA SER A 25 -8.64 -33.74 19.06
C SER A 25 -8.71 -32.41 19.82
N ALA A 26 -8.14 -31.32 19.31
CA ALA A 26 -8.14 -30.03 20.00
C ALA A 26 -9.54 -29.47 20.20
N GLU A 27 -9.83 -28.97 21.37
CA GLU A 27 -11.02 -28.11 21.62
C GLU A 27 -10.67 -26.69 21.19
N ILE A 28 -11.37 -26.15 20.18
CA ILE A 28 -11.08 -24.82 19.60
C ILE A 28 -12.33 -23.96 19.75
N VAL A 29 -12.17 -22.83 20.46
CA VAL A 29 -13.22 -21.84 20.70
C VAL A 29 -12.81 -20.53 20.08
N VAL A 30 -13.65 -19.94 19.22
CA VAL A 30 -13.45 -18.60 18.64
C VAL A 30 -14.49 -17.65 19.24
N LEU A 31 -14.02 -16.56 19.83
CA LEU A 31 -14.83 -15.49 20.41
C LEU A 31 -14.84 -14.31 19.45
N GLU A 32 -15.99 -13.96 18.90
CA GLU A 32 -16.15 -12.83 17.98
C GLU A 32 -17.21 -11.84 18.51
N LYS A 33 -16.80 -10.59 18.73
CA LYS A 33 -17.71 -9.54 19.21
C LYS A 33 -18.76 -9.12 18.16
N GLY A 34 -18.40 -9.23 16.88
CA GLY A 34 -19.31 -8.95 15.77
C GLY A 34 -20.30 -10.08 15.51
N SER A 35 -21.20 -9.85 14.56
CA SER A 35 -22.16 -10.87 14.10
C SER A 35 -21.58 -11.76 12.99
N PHE A 36 -20.48 -11.36 12.38
CA PHE A 36 -19.90 -12.02 11.20
C PHE A 36 -18.49 -12.50 11.48
N ILE A 37 -18.15 -13.67 10.96
CA ILE A 37 -16.80 -14.26 10.99
C ILE A 37 -16.29 -14.46 9.57
N SER A 38 -14.97 -14.57 9.42
CA SER A 38 -14.35 -14.96 8.13
C SER A 38 -14.97 -14.26 6.93
N TYR A 39 -15.19 -12.97 7.00
CA TYR A 39 -15.79 -12.18 5.92
C TYR A 39 -14.74 -11.41 5.12
N ALA A 40 -15.11 -10.98 3.91
CA ALA A 40 -14.26 -10.29 2.95
C ALA A 40 -14.13 -8.79 3.28
N ASN A 41 -13.29 -8.41 4.27
CA ASN A 41 -13.05 -7.01 4.63
C ASN A 41 -12.64 -6.16 3.43
N CYS A 42 -11.78 -6.68 2.56
CA CYS A 42 -11.33 -5.97 1.36
C CYS A 42 -12.42 -5.84 0.29
N GLY A 43 -13.54 -6.56 0.42
CA GLY A 43 -14.71 -6.46 -0.45
C GLY A 43 -15.64 -5.31 -0.10
N LEU A 44 -15.57 -4.77 1.12
CA LEU A 44 -16.52 -3.79 1.64
C LEU A 44 -16.65 -2.53 0.77
N PRO A 45 -15.56 -1.86 0.31
CA PRO A 45 -15.68 -0.71 -0.57
C PRO A 45 -16.36 -1.05 -1.91
N TYR A 46 -16.08 -2.23 -2.46
CA TYR A 46 -16.65 -2.70 -3.74
C TYR A 46 -18.13 -3.06 -3.61
N PHE A 47 -18.56 -3.50 -2.43
CA PHE A 47 -19.99 -3.69 -2.13
C PHE A 47 -20.72 -2.35 -2.03
N VAL A 48 -20.12 -1.33 -1.43
CA VAL A 48 -20.67 0.04 -1.41
C VAL A 48 -20.87 0.56 -2.84
N GLY A 49 -19.88 0.35 -3.73
CA GLY A 49 -19.93 0.79 -5.13
C GLY A 49 -20.74 -0.12 -6.05
N GLY A 50 -21.32 -1.21 -5.56
CA GLY A 50 -22.14 -2.13 -6.34
C GLY A 50 -21.37 -3.07 -7.29
N THR A 51 -20.05 -3.14 -7.20
CA THR A 51 -19.24 -4.14 -7.93
C THR A 51 -19.44 -5.54 -7.34
N ILE A 52 -19.56 -5.64 -6.02
CA ILE A 52 -20.12 -6.79 -5.32
C ILE A 52 -21.57 -6.43 -5.04
N GLU A 53 -22.49 -7.17 -5.62
CA GLU A 53 -23.92 -6.83 -5.57
C GLU A 53 -24.57 -7.33 -4.30
N ASP A 54 -24.35 -8.59 -3.98
CA ASP A 54 -24.98 -9.28 -2.85
C ASP A 54 -24.11 -9.21 -1.60
N ARG A 55 -24.77 -8.93 -0.46
CA ARG A 55 -24.10 -8.90 0.85
C ARG A 55 -23.55 -10.27 1.24
N GLU A 56 -24.25 -11.31 0.85
CA GLU A 56 -23.93 -12.71 1.12
C GLU A 56 -22.57 -13.10 0.53
N ASP A 57 -22.14 -12.49 -0.56
CA ASP A 57 -20.80 -12.72 -1.17
C ASP A 57 -19.65 -12.21 -0.29
N LEU A 58 -19.95 -11.31 0.65
CA LEU A 58 -18.97 -10.88 1.64
C LEU A 58 -18.79 -11.89 2.79
N GLU A 59 -19.76 -12.76 3.04
CA GLU A 59 -19.77 -13.69 4.15
C GLU A 59 -19.20 -15.06 3.73
N LEU A 60 -17.86 -15.19 3.76
CA LEU A 60 -17.17 -16.40 3.30
C LEU A 60 -17.52 -17.64 4.13
N GLN A 61 -17.77 -17.47 5.42
CA GLN A 61 -18.19 -18.51 6.34
C GLN A 61 -19.14 -17.95 7.40
N THR A 62 -20.18 -18.70 7.72
CA THR A 62 -21.02 -18.46 8.92
C THR A 62 -20.49 -19.28 10.10
N PRO A 63 -20.84 -18.97 11.37
CA PRO A 63 -20.53 -19.83 12.51
C PRO A 63 -20.96 -21.28 12.30
N ALA A 64 -22.13 -21.51 11.71
CA ALA A 64 -22.66 -22.84 11.43
C ALA A 64 -21.84 -23.58 10.37
N SER A 65 -21.53 -22.95 9.25
CA SER A 65 -20.71 -23.56 8.19
C SER A 65 -19.28 -23.82 8.66
N PHE A 66 -18.71 -22.92 9.47
CA PHE A 66 -17.38 -23.06 10.04
C PHE A 66 -17.31 -24.23 11.01
N LYS A 67 -18.32 -24.38 11.88
CA LYS A 67 -18.49 -25.52 12.80
C LYS A 67 -18.63 -26.83 12.02
N ALA A 68 -19.48 -26.87 11.00
CA ALA A 68 -19.70 -28.07 10.19
C ALA A 68 -18.42 -28.49 9.46
N ARG A 69 -17.63 -27.54 8.97
CA ARG A 69 -16.41 -27.80 8.19
C ARG A 69 -15.18 -28.10 9.04
N PHE A 70 -15.04 -27.44 10.18
CA PHE A 70 -13.82 -27.47 10.99
C PHE A 70 -14.05 -27.94 12.44
N ALA A 71 -15.24 -28.31 12.84
CA ALA A 71 -15.57 -28.69 14.23
C ALA A 71 -15.04 -27.68 15.27
N VAL A 72 -15.16 -26.37 14.97
CA VAL A 72 -14.75 -25.27 15.83
C VAL A 72 -15.98 -24.66 16.47
N ASP A 73 -15.94 -24.41 17.77
CA ASP A 73 -16.98 -23.67 18.49
C ASP A 73 -16.80 -22.17 18.26
N VAL A 74 -17.62 -21.60 17.38
CA VAL A 74 -17.59 -20.18 17.05
C VAL A 74 -18.75 -19.47 17.75
N ARG A 75 -18.40 -18.56 18.65
CA ARG A 75 -19.37 -17.75 19.40
C ARG A 75 -19.33 -16.32 18.88
N ALA A 76 -20.25 -15.98 17.98
CA ALA A 76 -20.51 -14.61 17.54
C ALA A 76 -21.27 -13.85 18.65
N ARG A 77 -21.20 -12.54 18.67
CA ARG A 77 -21.76 -11.67 19.70
C ARG A 77 -21.20 -11.98 21.11
N ALA A 78 -19.96 -12.49 21.16
CA ALA A 78 -19.25 -12.88 22.36
C ALA A 78 -17.94 -12.07 22.48
N GLU A 79 -17.94 -11.10 23.39
CA GLU A 79 -16.79 -10.20 23.60
C GLU A 79 -15.90 -10.73 24.72
N ALA A 80 -14.61 -10.91 24.42
CA ALA A 80 -13.60 -11.12 25.44
C ALA A 80 -13.36 -9.79 26.17
N VAL A 81 -13.72 -9.70 27.45
CA VAL A 81 -13.64 -8.46 28.23
C VAL A 81 -12.47 -8.43 29.22
N LYS A 82 -11.91 -9.59 29.60
CA LYS A 82 -10.76 -9.69 30.48
C LYS A 82 -9.95 -10.96 30.18
N ILE A 83 -8.64 -10.86 30.24
CA ILE A 83 -7.72 -11.99 30.20
C ILE A 83 -7.01 -12.08 31.55
N ASP A 84 -6.98 -13.27 32.13
CA ASP A 84 -6.15 -13.60 33.30
C ASP A 84 -5.09 -14.60 32.85
N THR A 85 -3.87 -14.11 32.65
CA THR A 85 -2.75 -14.92 32.14
C THR A 85 -2.21 -15.91 33.18
N ALA A 86 -2.36 -15.62 34.47
CA ALA A 86 -1.93 -16.50 35.56
C ALA A 86 -2.90 -17.67 35.78
N ALA A 87 -4.22 -17.37 35.75
CA ALA A 87 -5.27 -18.39 35.87
C ALA A 87 -5.54 -19.09 34.52
N LYS A 88 -4.99 -18.60 33.40
CA LYS A 88 -5.26 -19.05 32.03
C LYS A 88 -6.76 -19.05 31.70
N THR A 89 -7.41 -17.91 31.91
CA THR A 89 -8.85 -17.74 31.64
C THR A 89 -9.13 -16.46 30.86
N VAL A 90 -10.24 -16.48 30.12
CA VAL A 90 -10.83 -15.32 29.45
C VAL A 90 -12.24 -15.12 29.99
N THR A 91 -12.57 -13.92 30.47
CA THR A 91 -13.97 -13.57 30.77
C THR A 91 -14.63 -13.14 29.46
N VAL A 92 -15.73 -13.79 29.14
CA VAL A 92 -16.51 -13.61 27.90
C VAL A 92 -17.86 -13.04 28.24
N ARG A 93 -18.20 -11.90 27.64
CA ARG A 93 -19.54 -11.30 27.76
C ARG A 93 -20.38 -11.63 26.52
N ASN A 94 -21.53 -12.23 26.71
CA ASN A 94 -22.53 -12.35 25.65
C ASN A 94 -23.18 -10.97 25.43
N LEU A 95 -23.08 -10.43 24.23
CA LEU A 95 -23.54 -9.07 23.91
C LEU A 95 -25.09 -8.98 23.75
N ASP A 96 -25.78 -10.11 23.65
CA ASP A 96 -27.24 -10.15 23.53
C ASP A 96 -27.91 -10.28 24.88
N SER A 97 -27.35 -11.11 25.80
CA SER A 97 -27.90 -11.31 27.15
C SER A 97 -27.23 -10.45 28.24
N GLY A 98 -26.01 -9.97 27.98
CA GLY A 98 -25.15 -9.29 28.97
C GLY A 98 -24.48 -10.23 29.98
N GLU A 99 -24.73 -11.55 29.90
CA GLU A 99 -24.15 -12.55 30.79
C GLU A 99 -22.65 -12.70 30.59
N GLU A 100 -21.91 -12.82 31.70
CA GLU A 100 -20.47 -13.09 31.68
C GLU A 100 -20.19 -14.55 32.09
N THR A 101 -19.34 -15.20 31.31
CA THR A 101 -18.84 -16.55 31.56
C THR A 101 -17.31 -16.57 31.55
N ILE A 102 -16.71 -17.59 32.14
CA ILE A 102 -15.28 -17.78 32.20
C ILE A 102 -14.91 -18.96 31.30
N GLU A 103 -13.98 -18.71 30.34
CA GLU A 103 -13.47 -19.71 29.43
C GLU A 103 -11.99 -19.98 29.75
N ALA A 104 -11.66 -21.22 30.15
CA ALA A 104 -10.28 -21.63 30.42
C ALA A 104 -9.56 -22.03 29.11
N TYR A 105 -8.22 -21.89 29.08
CA TYR A 105 -7.43 -22.26 27.92
C TYR A 105 -6.11 -22.92 28.28
N ASP A 106 -5.60 -23.81 27.42
CA ASP A 106 -4.21 -24.24 27.41
C ASP A 106 -3.35 -23.25 26.61
N ASN A 107 -3.87 -22.76 25.47
CA ASN A 107 -3.27 -21.71 24.65
C ASN A 107 -4.31 -20.64 24.28
N LEU A 108 -3.87 -19.38 24.24
CA LEU A 108 -4.66 -18.24 23.85
C LEU A 108 -4.10 -17.59 22.58
N VAL A 109 -4.96 -17.23 21.63
CA VAL A 109 -4.60 -16.46 20.44
C VAL A 109 -5.37 -15.14 20.42
N ILE A 110 -4.65 -14.03 20.40
CA ILE A 110 -5.23 -12.68 20.41
C ILE A 110 -5.18 -12.14 18.97
N ALA A 111 -6.34 -12.04 18.31
CA ALA A 111 -6.49 -11.57 16.96
C ALA A 111 -7.62 -10.53 16.83
N PRO A 112 -7.67 -9.49 17.65
CA PRO A 112 -8.81 -8.57 17.79
C PRO A 112 -8.95 -7.63 16.60
N GLY A 113 -7.92 -7.51 15.77
CA GLY A 113 -7.84 -6.56 14.68
C GLY A 113 -7.60 -5.13 15.16
N ALA A 114 -8.23 -4.18 14.47
CA ALA A 114 -8.11 -2.76 14.74
C ALA A 114 -9.44 -2.05 14.45
N SER A 115 -9.69 -0.93 15.11
CA SER A 115 -10.84 -0.04 14.91
C SER A 115 -10.45 1.19 14.09
N ALA A 116 -11.44 1.83 13.44
CA ALA A 116 -11.23 3.09 12.74
C ALA A 116 -10.83 4.20 13.73
N ASN A 117 -9.83 4.99 13.36
CA ASN A 117 -9.44 6.17 14.13
C ASN A 117 -10.44 7.30 13.85
N VAL A 118 -11.32 7.59 14.80
CA VAL A 118 -12.29 8.69 14.74
C VAL A 118 -11.97 9.68 15.86
N PRO A 119 -11.53 10.91 15.55
CA PRO A 119 -11.27 11.93 16.58
C PRO A 119 -12.51 12.22 17.43
N ALA A 120 -12.31 12.48 18.72
CA ALA A 120 -13.40 12.68 19.68
C ALA A 120 -14.32 13.88 19.36
N PHE A 121 -13.83 14.86 18.60
CA PHE A 121 -14.63 16.01 18.16
C PHE A 121 -15.57 15.71 16.99
N VAL A 122 -15.48 14.53 16.38
CA VAL A 122 -16.39 14.09 15.30
C VAL A 122 -17.65 13.52 15.93
N PRO A 123 -18.86 14.06 15.61
CA PRO A 123 -20.12 13.52 16.14
C PRO A 123 -20.33 12.08 15.69
N GLN A 124 -20.45 11.16 16.64
CA GLN A 124 -20.63 9.73 16.35
C GLN A 124 -22.09 9.30 16.23
N ASP A 125 -23.01 10.17 16.60
CA ASP A 125 -24.47 9.94 16.61
C ASP A 125 -25.17 10.47 15.34
N ASP A 126 -24.45 10.97 14.33
CA ASP A 126 -25.02 11.47 13.10
C ASP A 126 -25.08 10.40 12.00
N GLU A 127 -26.27 10.18 11.44
CA GLU A 127 -26.52 9.17 10.41
C GLU A 127 -25.73 9.37 9.11
N ARG A 128 -25.15 10.56 8.90
CA ARG A 128 -24.37 10.97 7.72
C ARG A 128 -22.87 10.70 7.88
N ILE A 129 -22.42 10.29 9.08
CA ILE A 129 -21.01 10.05 9.39
C ILE A 129 -20.76 8.55 9.50
N PHE A 130 -19.80 8.06 8.75
CA PHE A 130 -19.52 6.65 8.59
C PHE A 130 -18.05 6.31 8.81
N THR A 131 -17.80 5.09 9.26
CA THR A 131 -16.54 4.37 9.13
C THR A 131 -16.76 3.18 8.19
N LEU A 132 -15.71 2.50 7.76
CA LEU A 132 -15.82 1.29 6.96
C LEU A 132 -14.82 0.23 7.42
N ARG A 133 -15.29 -0.67 8.30
CA ARG A 133 -14.48 -1.78 8.84
C ARG A 133 -15.23 -3.11 8.85
N THR A 134 -16.54 -3.08 8.89
CA THR A 134 -17.40 -4.26 9.06
C THR A 134 -18.49 -4.32 7.99
N ILE A 135 -19.11 -5.49 7.81
CA ILE A 135 -20.27 -5.64 6.92
C ILE A 135 -21.40 -4.65 7.28
N PRO A 136 -21.79 -4.50 8.57
CA PRO A 136 -22.80 -3.49 8.93
C PRO A 136 -22.44 -2.07 8.50
N ASP A 137 -21.17 -1.67 8.59
CA ASP A 137 -20.73 -0.34 8.10
C ASP A 137 -20.98 -0.17 6.60
N ALA A 138 -20.59 -1.17 5.80
CA ALA A 138 -20.77 -1.14 4.35
C ALA A 138 -22.25 -1.11 3.95
N VAL A 139 -23.10 -1.89 4.64
CA VAL A 139 -24.55 -1.91 4.44
C VAL A 139 -25.14 -0.53 4.76
N ARG A 140 -24.78 0.09 5.89
CA ARG A 140 -25.25 1.43 6.28
C ARG A 140 -24.88 2.49 5.23
N ILE A 141 -23.64 2.46 4.70
CA ILE A 141 -23.22 3.41 3.65
C ILE A 141 -24.03 3.18 2.38
N LYS A 142 -24.16 1.92 1.92
CA LYS A 142 -24.89 1.56 0.69
C LYS A 142 -26.37 1.97 0.79
N GLU A 143 -27.02 1.65 1.91
CA GLU A 143 -28.41 2.04 2.15
C GLU A 143 -28.59 3.57 2.19
N TYR A 144 -27.69 4.29 2.86
CA TYR A 144 -27.73 5.74 2.92
C TYR A 144 -27.61 6.35 1.50
N VAL A 145 -26.65 5.88 0.69
CA VAL A 145 -26.47 6.34 -0.68
C VAL A 145 -27.72 6.09 -1.53
N VAL A 146 -28.33 4.92 -1.40
CA VAL A 146 -29.53 4.55 -2.19
C VAL A 146 -30.78 5.33 -1.75
N MET A 147 -30.99 5.44 -0.43
CA MET A 147 -32.24 6.03 0.10
C MET A 147 -32.19 7.56 0.15
N LYS A 148 -31.09 8.13 0.59
CA LYS A 148 -30.96 9.61 0.77
C LYS A 148 -30.45 10.31 -0.47
N LYS A 149 -29.80 9.59 -1.40
CA LYS A 149 -29.27 10.10 -2.68
C LYS A 149 -28.37 11.33 -2.50
N PRO A 150 -27.35 11.25 -1.61
CA PRO A 150 -26.43 12.36 -1.38
C PRO A 150 -25.74 12.78 -2.69
N LYS A 151 -25.37 14.05 -2.80
CA LYS A 151 -24.68 14.60 -3.97
C LYS A 151 -23.18 14.75 -3.72
N LYS A 152 -22.81 15.10 -2.49
CA LYS A 152 -21.44 15.39 -2.11
C LYS A 152 -20.99 14.43 -1.01
N ALA A 153 -19.79 13.91 -1.15
CA ALA A 153 -19.12 13.14 -0.10
C ALA A 153 -17.75 13.71 0.22
N ILE A 154 -17.40 13.69 1.50
CA ILE A 154 -16.03 13.93 1.94
C ILE A 154 -15.50 12.62 2.54
N VAL A 155 -14.29 12.25 2.13
CA VAL A 155 -13.54 11.13 2.70
C VAL A 155 -12.32 11.67 3.42
N ILE A 156 -12.21 11.41 4.73
CA ILE A 156 -11.06 11.82 5.54
C ILE A 156 -10.06 10.68 5.61
N GLY A 157 -8.90 10.87 4.97
CA GLY A 157 -7.80 9.91 4.94
C GLY A 157 -7.52 9.37 3.54
N GLY A 158 -6.28 9.56 3.08
CA GLY A 158 -5.80 9.14 1.76
C GLY A 158 -5.10 7.77 1.78
N GLY A 159 -5.44 6.86 2.70
CA GLY A 159 -4.97 5.48 2.73
C GLY A 159 -5.78 4.57 1.81
N PHE A 160 -5.54 3.24 1.89
CA PHE A 160 -6.22 2.22 1.06
C PHE A 160 -7.75 2.34 1.14
N ILE A 161 -8.30 2.27 2.36
CA ILE A 161 -9.75 2.32 2.58
C ILE A 161 -10.34 3.63 2.02
N GLY A 162 -9.68 4.76 2.29
CA GLY A 162 -10.16 6.06 1.85
C GLY A 162 -10.22 6.18 0.32
N LEU A 163 -9.20 5.71 -0.39
CA LEU A 163 -9.17 5.74 -1.85
C LEU A 163 -10.18 4.79 -2.49
N GLU A 164 -10.29 3.56 -1.96
CA GLU A 164 -11.26 2.58 -2.46
C GLU A 164 -12.70 3.05 -2.22
N VAL A 165 -12.99 3.64 -1.06
CA VAL A 165 -14.31 4.23 -0.79
C VAL A 165 -14.57 5.43 -1.71
N ALA A 166 -13.59 6.33 -1.87
CA ALA A 166 -13.74 7.50 -2.73
C ALA A 166 -14.04 7.11 -4.19
N GLU A 167 -13.30 6.13 -4.74
CA GLU A 167 -13.57 5.58 -6.08
C GLU A 167 -15.00 5.03 -6.18
N ASN A 168 -15.42 4.24 -5.19
CA ASN A 168 -16.72 3.59 -5.23
C ASN A 168 -17.88 4.57 -5.02
N LEU A 169 -17.71 5.64 -4.23
CA LEU A 169 -18.69 6.72 -4.12
C LEU A 169 -18.79 7.55 -5.42
N ILE A 170 -17.67 7.77 -6.13
CA ILE A 170 -17.70 8.38 -7.47
C ILE A 170 -18.49 7.51 -8.44
N LYS A 171 -18.30 6.18 -8.42
CA LYS A 171 -19.11 5.24 -9.25
C LYS A 171 -20.59 5.30 -8.92
N CYS A 172 -20.96 5.61 -7.67
CA CYS A 172 -22.35 5.87 -7.28
C CYS A 172 -22.86 7.26 -7.72
N GLY A 173 -22.05 8.08 -8.38
CA GLY A 173 -22.43 9.38 -8.92
C GLY A 173 -22.26 10.55 -7.95
N LEU A 174 -21.52 10.40 -6.86
CA LEU A 174 -21.26 11.48 -5.91
C LEU A 174 -20.07 12.33 -6.35
N ASP A 175 -20.13 13.63 -6.04
CA ASP A 175 -18.99 14.55 -6.08
C ASP A 175 -18.13 14.33 -4.84
N VAL A 176 -16.95 13.72 -4.99
CA VAL A 176 -16.13 13.28 -3.86
C VAL A 176 -14.90 14.16 -3.67
N THR A 177 -14.71 14.62 -2.44
CA THR A 177 -13.49 15.29 -1.99
C THR A 177 -12.77 14.41 -0.96
N LEU A 178 -11.51 14.06 -1.23
CA LEU A 178 -10.65 13.38 -0.28
C LEU A 178 -9.76 14.41 0.43
N VAL A 179 -9.78 14.39 1.76
CA VAL A 179 -8.97 15.26 2.62
C VAL A 179 -7.97 14.40 3.38
N GLY A 180 -6.69 14.76 3.30
CA GLY A 180 -5.60 14.00 3.94
C GLY A 180 -4.54 14.89 4.57
N ARG A 181 -4.05 14.52 5.75
CA ARG A 181 -3.00 15.24 6.48
C ARG A 181 -1.63 15.11 5.81
N ALA A 182 -1.36 13.97 5.16
CA ALA A 182 -0.12 13.76 4.43
C ALA A 182 -0.08 14.63 3.16
N SER A 183 1.11 14.96 2.68
CA SER A 183 1.31 15.75 1.45
C SER A 183 0.78 15.06 0.19
N HIS A 184 0.64 13.75 0.21
CA HIS A 184 0.06 12.95 -0.88
C HIS A 184 -0.76 11.78 -0.35
N VAL A 185 -1.56 11.17 -1.22
CA VAL A 185 -2.27 9.93 -0.92
C VAL A 185 -1.28 8.77 -0.76
N LEU A 186 -1.68 7.73 -0.01
CA LEU A 186 -0.84 6.55 0.25
C LEU A 186 0.56 6.93 0.78
N PRO A 187 0.68 7.38 2.04
CA PRO A 187 1.96 7.83 2.61
C PRO A 187 3.04 6.73 2.67
N ASN A 188 2.70 5.52 2.28
CA ASN A 188 3.58 4.36 2.13
C ASN A 188 4.15 4.17 0.71
N ILE A 189 3.94 5.13 -0.20
CA ILE A 189 4.69 5.27 -1.46
C ILE A 189 5.58 6.52 -1.41
N ASP A 190 6.49 6.65 -2.36
CA ASP A 190 7.31 7.84 -2.50
C ASP A 190 6.58 8.97 -3.23
N THR A 191 6.94 10.22 -2.94
CA THR A 191 6.27 11.42 -3.48
C THR A 191 6.36 11.48 -5.01
N ASP A 192 7.48 11.07 -5.59
CA ASP A 192 7.69 11.05 -7.04
C ASP A 192 6.78 10.04 -7.77
N VAL A 193 6.42 8.94 -7.11
CA VAL A 193 5.39 8.01 -7.62
C VAL A 193 4.00 8.59 -7.42
N ALA A 194 3.76 9.29 -6.30
CA ALA A 194 2.49 9.92 -6.01
C ALA A 194 2.11 11.00 -7.06
N TRP A 195 3.06 11.63 -7.75
CA TRP A 195 2.77 12.60 -8.81
C TRP A 195 1.89 12.02 -9.93
N ASP A 196 2.27 10.85 -10.47
CA ASP A 196 1.46 10.17 -11.50
C ASP A 196 0.11 9.66 -10.95
N VAL A 197 0.09 9.20 -9.69
CA VAL A 197 -1.13 8.75 -9.01
C VAL A 197 -2.12 9.91 -8.85
N HIS A 198 -1.68 11.08 -8.34
CA HIS A 198 -2.53 12.25 -8.15
C HIS A 198 -3.12 12.75 -9.47
N ARG A 199 -2.29 12.80 -10.54
CA ARG A 199 -2.77 13.14 -11.89
C ARG A 199 -3.91 12.23 -12.31
N HIS A 200 -3.75 10.93 -12.13
CA HIS A 200 -4.75 9.94 -12.51
C HIS A 200 -6.05 10.06 -11.71
N LEU A 201 -5.95 10.22 -10.39
CA LEU A 201 -7.09 10.39 -9.51
C LEU A 201 -7.91 11.63 -9.87
N LYS A 202 -7.24 12.78 -10.14
CA LYS A 202 -7.89 14.02 -10.58
C LYS A 202 -8.59 13.86 -11.95
N GLN A 203 -7.95 13.19 -12.90
CA GLN A 203 -8.53 12.89 -14.22
C GLN A 203 -9.79 12.04 -14.13
N ASN A 204 -9.93 11.24 -13.08
CA ASN A 204 -11.12 10.45 -12.77
C ASN A 204 -12.11 11.15 -11.83
N GLY A 205 -11.96 12.46 -11.62
CA GLY A 205 -12.95 13.29 -10.92
C GLY A 205 -12.78 13.34 -9.40
N LEU A 206 -11.75 12.70 -8.81
CA LEU A 206 -11.50 12.80 -7.37
C LEU A 206 -10.83 14.15 -7.04
N LYS A 207 -11.48 14.94 -6.17
CA LYS A 207 -10.91 16.17 -5.64
C LYS A 207 -9.98 15.85 -4.48
N LEU A 208 -8.71 16.24 -4.60
CA LEU A 208 -7.69 15.97 -3.58
C LEU A 208 -7.35 17.24 -2.78
N LYS A 209 -7.41 17.13 -1.47
CA LYS A 209 -6.93 18.13 -0.51
C LYS A 209 -5.93 17.46 0.43
N CYS A 210 -4.69 17.33 -0.05
CA CYS A 210 -3.56 16.80 0.72
C CYS A 210 -2.84 17.88 1.49
N GLY A 211 -2.13 17.52 2.58
CA GLY A 211 -1.52 18.49 3.50
C GLY A 211 -2.54 19.24 4.36
N VAL A 212 -3.80 18.76 4.40
CA VAL A 212 -4.92 19.43 5.07
C VAL A 212 -5.37 18.61 6.28
N SER A 213 -5.40 19.24 7.45
CA SER A 213 -5.85 18.63 8.70
C SER A 213 -7.32 18.92 8.97
N LEU A 214 -8.04 17.89 9.47
CA LEU A 214 -9.38 18.03 10.01
C LEU A 214 -9.30 18.66 11.41
N SER A 215 -10.12 19.66 11.69
CA SER A 215 -10.19 20.35 12.98
C SER A 215 -11.55 20.28 13.67
N GLY A 216 -12.62 20.04 12.91
CA GLY A 216 -13.97 19.92 13.46
C GLY A 216 -14.97 19.38 12.46
N VAL A 217 -16.10 18.90 12.98
CA VAL A 217 -17.28 18.56 12.19
C VAL A 217 -18.51 19.09 12.91
N SER A 218 -19.28 19.93 12.25
CA SER A 218 -20.50 20.51 12.80
C SER A 218 -21.72 20.15 11.96
N LYS A 219 -22.87 20.03 12.63
CA LYS A 219 -24.16 19.70 12.01
C LYS A 219 -24.81 20.99 11.50
N ARG A 220 -25.32 20.94 10.27
CA ARG A 220 -26.14 22.01 9.67
C ARG A 220 -27.43 21.38 9.15
N GLU A 221 -28.49 22.16 9.01
CA GLU A 221 -29.73 21.70 8.41
C GLU A 221 -29.43 21.23 6.97
N GLY A 222 -29.72 19.95 6.70
CA GLY A 222 -29.49 19.30 5.38
C GLY A 222 -28.06 18.93 5.04
N SER A 223 -27.04 19.38 5.78
CA SER A 223 -25.63 19.11 5.46
C SER A 223 -24.73 18.96 6.71
N LEU A 224 -23.49 18.52 6.50
CA LEU A 224 -22.39 18.60 7.46
C LEU A 224 -21.42 19.69 7.02
N VAL A 225 -20.83 20.37 7.98
CA VAL A 225 -19.70 21.27 7.74
C VAL A 225 -18.45 20.63 8.32
N VAL A 226 -17.51 20.32 7.45
CA VAL A 226 -16.19 19.75 7.77
C VAL A 226 -15.19 20.89 7.85
N GLU A 227 -14.71 21.17 9.04
CA GLU A 227 -13.76 22.25 9.34
C GLU A 227 -12.34 21.73 9.13
N THR A 228 -11.56 22.43 8.31
CA THR A 228 -10.21 22.02 7.97
C THR A 228 -9.23 23.20 8.04
N SER A 229 -7.93 22.89 8.09
CA SER A 229 -6.87 23.92 8.04
C SER A 229 -6.87 24.73 6.73
N ALA A 230 -7.58 24.28 5.69
CA ALA A 230 -7.73 24.95 4.39
C ALA A 230 -9.13 25.56 4.18
N GLY A 231 -9.90 25.74 5.26
CA GLY A 231 -11.27 26.27 5.24
C GLY A 231 -12.34 25.20 5.39
N ASN A 232 -13.58 25.64 5.43
CA ASN A 232 -14.75 24.79 5.67
C ASN A 232 -15.27 24.18 4.36
N LEU A 233 -15.71 22.92 4.43
CA LEU A 233 -16.28 22.17 3.33
C LEU A 233 -17.67 21.67 3.71
N GLU A 234 -18.65 21.83 2.83
CA GLU A 234 -20.00 21.27 3.02
C GLU A 234 -20.16 19.93 2.31
N THR A 235 -20.81 18.97 3.00
CA THR A 235 -21.05 17.62 2.48
C THR A 235 -22.37 17.02 2.97
N ASP A 236 -22.93 16.11 2.20
CA ASP A 236 -24.11 15.32 2.57
C ASP A 236 -23.72 14.01 3.26
N LEU A 237 -22.48 13.55 3.07
CA LEU A 237 -21.95 12.29 3.57
C LEU A 237 -20.48 12.44 3.93
N LEU A 238 -20.09 11.95 5.11
CA LEU A 238 -18.71 11.96 5.61
C LEU A 238 -18.24 10.53 5.91
N VAL A 239 -17.12 10.10 5.32
CA VAL A 239 -16.49 8.83 5.66
C VAL A 239 -15.17 9.08 6.37
N MET A 240 -15.03 8.52 7.57
CA MET A 240 -13.83 8.58 8.38
C MET A 240 -12.92 7.38 8.06
N ALA A 241 -11.84 7.63 7.32
CA ALA A 241 -10.80 6.67 6.94
C ALA A 241 -9.40 7.16 7.36
N ALA A 242 -9.31 7.88 8.50
CA ALA A 242 -8.12 8.58 8.99
C ALA A 242 -7.09 7.67 9.69
N GLY A 243 -7.06 6.40 9.33
CA GLY A 243 -6.20 5.37 9.91
C GLY A 243 -6.94 4.44 10.86
N ILE A 244 -6.17 3.56 11.47
CA ILE A 244 -6.67 2.54 12.40
C ILE A 244 -5.93 2.60 13.72
N MET A 245 -6.56 2.10 14.77
CA MET A 245 -5.96 1.86 16.09
C MET A 245 -6.10 0.38 16.45
N PRO A 246 -5.05 -0.30 16.93
CA PRO A 246 -5.14 -1.69 17.30
C PRO A 246 -6.07 -1.88 18.51
N ASP A 247 -6.93 -2.90 18.47
CA ASP A 247 -7.88 -3.21 19.56
C ASP A 247 -7.20 -4.03 20.67
N THR A 248 -6.13 -3.50 21.24
CA THR A 248 -5.20 -4.22 22.14
C THR A 248 -5.38 -3.91 23.63
N LYS A 249 -6.36 -3.06 23.97
CA LYS A 249 -6.59 -2.70 25.39
C LYS A 249 -6.71 -3.91 26.29
N ILE A 250 -7.42 -4.94 25.88
CA ILE A 250 -7.59 -6.18 26.65
C ILE A 250 -6.25 -6.91 26.92
N ALA A 251 -5.31 -6.86 25.98
CA ALA A 251 -3.98 -7.42 26.12
C ALA A 251 -3.12 -6.57 27.08
N ALA A 252 -3.15 -5.25 26.92
CA ALA A 252 -2.43 -4.32 27.79
C ALA A 252 -2.93 -4.39 29.23
N ASP A 253 -4.24 -4.45 29.45
CA ASP A 253 -4.86 -4.59 30.78
C ASP A 253 -4.47 -5.93 31.45
N ALA A 254 -4.15 -6.97 30.68
CA ALA A 254 -3.63 -8.26 31.15
C ALA A 254 -2.11 -8.29 31.40
N GLY A 255 -1.42 -7.15 31.23
CA GLY A 255 0.02 -7.04 31.41
C GLY A 255 0.86 -7.59 30.25
N ILE A 256 0.24 -7.85 29.09
CA ILE A 256 0.95 -8.27 27.86
C ILE A 256 1.65 -7.06 27.26
N ALA A 257 2.95 -7.22 26.92
CA ALA A 257 3.78 -6.12 26.44
C ALA A 257 3.29 -5.58 25.08
N CYS A 258 3.12 -4.26 25.03
CA CYS A 258 2.80 -3.51 23.82
C CYS A 258 3.87 -2.44 23.55
N ASP A 259 3.99 -2.00 22.30
CA ASP A 259 4.82 -0.85 21.96
C ASP A 259 4.14 0.49 22.32
N ALA A 260 4.83 1.61 22.06
CA ALA A 260 4.34 2.95 22.37
C ALA A 260 3.08 3.35 21.56
N GLN A 261 2.78 2.67 20.47
CA GLN A 261 1.59 2.86 19.64
C GLN A 261 0.45 1.90 20.02
N GLY A 262 0.68 1.02 21.00
CA GLY A 262 -0.31 0.08 21.50
C GLY A 262 -0.34 -1.27 20.78
N TYR A 263 0.56 -1.56 19.84
CA TYR A 263 0.61 -2.86 19.17
C TYR A 263 1.28 -3.92 20.06
N ILE A 264 0.71 -5.12 20.10
CA ILE A 264 1.26 -6.24 20.90
C ILE A 264 2.64 -6.64 20.35
N LEU A 265 3.63 -6.69 21.22
CA LEU A 265 4.97 -7.18 20.89
C LEU A 265 4.97 -8.70 20.79
N VAL A 266 5.47 -9.23 19.67
CA VAL A 266 5.58 -10.66 19.43
C VAL A 266 6.97 -11.04 18.95
N ASP A 267 7.39 -12.26 19.28
CA ASP A 267 8.61 -12.86 18.74
C ASP A 267 8.39 -13.42 17.31
N GLU A 268 9.41 -14.03 16.73
CA GLU A 268 9.28 -14.66 15.40
C GLU A 268 8.38 -15.90 15.38
N ALA A 269 8.04 -16.47 16.53
CA ALA A 269 7.05 -17.53 16.69
C ALA A 269 5.65 -16.98 16.98
N MET A 270 5.46 -15.64 16.90
CA MET A 270 4.23 -14.93 17.24
C MET A 270 3.80 -15.07 18.71
N ARG A 271 4.73 -15.40 19.64
CA ARG A 271 4.45 -15.44 21.07
C ARG A 271 4.50 -14.04 21.64
N THR A 272 3.61 -13.77 22.57
CA THR A 272 3.62 -12.54 23.38
C THR A 272 4.58 -12.67 24.58
N SER A 273 4.61 -11.67 25.44
CA SER A 273 5.34 -11.71 26.72
C SER A 273 4.71 -12.66 27.77
N ALA A 274 3.50 -13.17 27.55
CA ALA A 274 2.82 -14.09 28.44
C ALA A 274 2.90 -15.54 27.92
N ASP A 275 3.11 -16.48 28.86
CA ASP A 275 3.21 -17.89 28.54
C ASP A 275 1.93 -18.44 27.89
N SER A 276 2.11 -19.25 26.82
CA SER A 276 1.00 -19.87 26.09
C SER A 276 0.04 -18.87 25.44
N VAL A 277 0.46 -17.61 25.27
CA VAL A 277 -0.32 -16.55 24.61
C VAL A 277 0.37 -16.08 23.35
N TYR A 278 -0.35 -16.12 22.23
CA TYR A 278 0.08 -15.69 20.90
C TYR A 278 -0.76 -14.51 20.43
N ALA A 279 -0.24 -13.71 19.50
CA ALA A 279 -1.01 -12.65 18.86
C ALA A 279 -0.71 -12.56 17.36
N VAL A 280 -1.74 -12.18 16.56
CA VAL A 280 -1.64 -12.11 15.10
C VAL A 280 -2.52 -10.98 14.50
N GLY A 281 -2.22 -10.60 13.27
CA GLY A 281 -3.03 -9.67 12.46
C GLY A 281 -2.68 -8.21 12.68
N ASP A 282 -3.70 -7.36 12.52
CA ASP A 282 -3.54 -5.89 12.55
C ASP A 282 -3.10 -5.35 13.91
N ALA A 283 -3.19 -6.17 14.96
CA ALA A 283 -2.93 -5.80 16.35
C ALA A 283 -1.46 -5.96 16.79
N VAL A 284 -0.58 -6.51 15.95
CA VAL A 284 0.78 -6.89 16.35
C VAL A 284 1.86 -6.03 15.70
N ALA A 285 2.94 -5.80 16.44
CA ALA A 285 4.20 -5.27 15.92
C ALA A 285 5.08 -6.42 15.44
N VAL A 286 5.50 -6.38 14.18
CA VAL A 286 6.31 -7.42 13.53
C VAL A 286 7.62 -6.85 12.99
N ARG A 287 8.54 -7.73 12.62
CA ARG A 287 9.80 -7.35 12.00
C ARG A 287 9.59 -6.94 10.53
N GLU A 288 10.14 -5.81 10.09
CA GLU A 288 10.33 -5.49 8.69
C GLU A 288 11.46 -6.36 8.12
N PHE A 289 11.24 -6.92 6.91
CA PHE A 289 12.08 -7.99 6.36
C PHE A 289 13.52 -7.56 6.03
N LEU A 290 13.69 -6.37 5.46
CA LEU A 290 14.99 -5.89 4.96
C LEU A 290 15.81 -5.20 6.05
N SER A 291 15.20 -4.30 6.83
CA SER A 291 15.89 -3.55 7.89
C SER A 291 15.96 -4.27 9.22
N GLY A 292 15.06 -5.21 9.45
CA GLY A 292 14.89 -5.84 10.75
C GLY A 292 14.22 -4.97 11.81
N SER A 293 13.84 -3.72 11.49
CA SER A 293 13.16 -2.82 12.41
C SER A 293 11.71 -3.24 12.68
N SER A 294 11.10 -2.69 13.73
CA SER A 294 9.68 -2.91 14.03
C SER A 294 8.78 -2.29 12.98
N ALA A 295 7.69 -2.97 12.63
CA ALA A 295 6.69 -2.51 11.66
C ALA A 295 5.28 -2.92 12.05
N HIS A 296 4.31 -2.05 11.75
CA HIS A 296 2.88 -2.31 11.86
C HIS A 296 2.34 -2.58 10.44
N VAL A 297 1.78 -3.76 10.21
CA VAL A 297 1.39 -4.20 8.86
C VAL A 297 -0.03 -4.77 8.88
N ALA A 298 -1.00 -3.89 8.69
CA ALA A 298 -2.42 -4.23 8.64
C ALA A 298 -2.82 -4.71 7.23
N LEU A 299 -2.42 -5.93 6.88
CA LEU A 299 -2.68 -6.57 5.60
C LEU A 299 -3.06 -8.04 5.81
N ALA A 300 -4.03 -8.52 5.03
CA ALA A 300 -4.54 -9.89 5.12
C ALA A 300 -3.47 -10.97 4.85
N GLY A 301 -2.57 -10.74 3.90
CA GLY A 301 -1.49 -11.68 3.58
C GLY A 301 -0.55 -11.97 4.76
N PRO A 302 0.03 -10.95 5.41
CA PRO A 302 0.76 -11.09 6.68
C PRO A 302 -0.05 -11.77 7.78
N ALA A 303 -1.30 -11.35 8.04
CA ALA A 303 -2.16 -11.93 9.07
C ALA A 303 -2.37 -13.44 8.87
N ASN A 304 -2.62 -13.89 7.63
CA ASN A 304 -2.79 -15.30 7.31
C ASN A 304 -1.49 -16.11 7.51
N ARG A 305 -0.33 -15.53 7.18
CA ARG A 305 0.97 -16.20 7.43
C ARG A 305 1.28 -16.32 8.91
N GLN A 306 1.03 -15.26 9.69
CA GLN A 306 1.17 -15.26 11.14
C GLN A 306 0.26 -16.31 11.78
N ALA A 307 -1.00 -16.36 11.38
CA ALA A 307 -1.99 -17.33 11.84
C ALA A 307 -1.54 -18.79 11.59
N ARG A 308 -0.97 -19.04 10.40
CA ARG A 308 -0.39 -20.34 10.08
C ARG A 308 0.73 -20.72 11.04
N ILE A 309 1.64 -19.79 11.33
CA ILE A 309 2.77 -20.01 12.24
C ILE A 309 2.27 -20.30 13.65
N VAL A 310 1.30 -19.54 14.16
CA VAL A 310 0.71 -19.79 15.49
C VAL A 310 0.12 -21.19 15.57
N ALA A 311 -0.69 -21.59 14.58
CA ALA A 311 -1.26 -22.93 14.56
C ALA A 311 -0.19 -24.03 14.53
N ASP A 312 0.85 -23.86 13.70
CA ASP A 312 1.99 -24.79 13.63
C ASP A 312 2.70 -24.86 14.99
N ARG A 313 2.97 -23.72 15.65
CA ARG A 313 3.65 -23.65 16.97
C ARG A 313 2.84 -24.33 18.08
N ILE A 314 1.52 -24.09 18.12
CA ILE A 314 0.63 -24.73 19.09
C ILE A 314 0.59 -26.25 18.89
N ALA A 315 0.67 -26.72 17.63
CA ALA A 315 0.75 -28.13 17.29
C ALA A 315 2.16 -28.73 17.44
N GLY A 316 3.15 -27.98 18.00
CA GLY A 316 4.52 -28.47 18.22
C GLY A 316 5.42 -28.43 16.98
N ILE A 317 4.98 -27.84 15.87
CA ILE A 317 5.77 -27.73 14.63
C ILE A 317 6.65 -26.46 14.71
N PRO A 318 7.99 -26.56 14.53
CA PRO A 318 8.87 -25.41 14.53
C PRO A 318 8.64 -24.55 13.27
N SER A 319 7.97 -23.41 13.44
CA SER A 319 7.63 -22.45 12.37
C SER A 319 7.94 -21.04 12.83
N VAL A 320 8.44 -20.19 11.93
CA VAL A 320 8.84 -18.80 12.23
C VAL A 320 8.36 -17.82 11.19
N TYR A 321 7.99 -16.62 11.65
CA TYR A 321 7.62 -15.50 10.79
C TYR A 321 8.87 -14.70 10.39
N LYS A 322 9.23 -14.79 9.12
CA LYS A 322 10.44 -14.14 8.58
C LYS A 322 10.29 -12.63 8.36
N GLY A 323 9.29 -12.01 8.95
CA GLY A 323 9.00 -10.58 8.77
C GLY A 323 8.18 -10.26 7.51
N SER A 324 7.76 -9.00 7.42
CA SER A 324 7.00 -8.46 6.29
C SER A 324 7.87 -7.55 5.43
N GLN A 325 7.81 -7.70 4.11
CA GLN A 325 8.39 -6.76 3.15
C GLN A 325 7.36 -5.72 2.67
N ARG A 326 6.19 -5.65 3.31
CA ARG A 326 5.16 -4.63 3.11
C ARG A 326 4.62 -4.55 1.68
N SER A 327 4.59 -5.69 0.96
CA SER A 327 4.01 -5.74 -0.39
C SER A 327 2.52 -5.44 -0.35
N PHE A 328 2.07 -4.54 -1.22
CA PHE A 328 0.67 -4.19 -1.36
C PHE A 328 0.30 -3.86 -2.79
N ILE A 329 -0.99 -3.91 -3.07
CA ILE A 329 -1.58 -3.54 -4.35
C ILE A 329 -2.93 -2.87 -4.11
N ILE A 330 -3.26 -1.89 -4.92
CA ILE A 330 -4.56 -1.22 -4.93
C ILE A 330 -4.98 -0.91 -6.36
N LYS A 331 -6.27 -1.10 -6.64
CA LYS A 331 -6.90 -0.64 -7.87
C LYS A 331 -7.32 0.82 -7.71
N LEU A 332 -7.00 1.65 -8.67
CA LEU A 332 -7.36 3.07 -8.74
C LEU A 332 -8.01 3.32 -10.11
N PHE A 333 -9.32 3.21 -10.19
CA PHE A 333 -10.14 3.27 -11.42
C PHE A 333 -9.72 2.19 -12.43
N ASP A 334 -9.10 2.58 -13.54
CA ASP A 334 -8.60 1.67 -14.60
C ASP A 334 -7.11 1.32 -14.43
N LYS A 335 -6.44 1.84 -13.39
CA LYS A 335 -5.03 1.56 -13.11
C LYS A 335 -4.83 0.83 -11.81
N THR A 336 -3.65 0.28 -11.69
CA THR A 336 -3.12 -0.44 -10.53
C THR A 336 -1.90 0.29 -10.00
N LEU A 337 -1.86 0.48 -8.69
CA LEU A 337 -0.65 0.84 -7.96
C LEU A 337 -0.22 -0.36 -7.11
N ALA A 338 1.02 -0.77 -7.25
CA ALA A 338 1.60 -1.84 -6.45
C ALA A 338 2.99 -1.44 -5.94
N ALA A 339 3.36 -1.91 -4.76
CA ALA A 339 4.68 -1.67 -4.20
C ALA A 339 5.13 -2.84 -3.33
N THR A 340 6.45 -2.98 -3.19
CA THR A 340 7.08 -3.99 -2.35
C THR A 340 8.43 -3.48 -1.84
N GLY A 341 8.83 -3.90 -0.64
CA GLY A 341 10.04 -3.46 0.02
C GLY A 341 9.91 -2.06 0.62
N MET A 342 11.03 -1.35 0.67
CA MET A 342 11.13 -0.02 1.28
C MET A 342 10.75 1.10 0.31
N THR A 343 10.21 2.18 0.86
CA THR A 343 10.25 3.49 0.20
C THR A 343 11.65 4.09 0.33
N GLU A 344 12.01 5.01 -0.54
CA GLU A 344 13.29 5.74 -0.46
C GLU A 344 13.45 6.45 0.90
N LYS A 345 12.41 7.17 1.32
CA LYS A 345 12.41 7.85 2.62
C LYS A 345 12.66 6.90 3.78
N PHE A 346 12.06 5.71 3.75
CA PHE A 346 12.24 4.71 4.80
C PHE A 346 13.64 4.10 4.74
N ALA A 347 14.16 3.75 3.55
CA ALA A 347 15.50 3.22 3.38
C ALA A 347 16.57 4.19 3.92
N LEU A 348 16.48 5.47 3.55
CA LEU A 348 17.37 6.52 4.07
C LEU A 348 17.29 6.64 5.60
N SER A 349 16.08 6.57 6.19
CA SER A 349 15.91 6.62 7.65
C SER A 349 16.51 5.41 8.38
N GLN A 350 16.68 4.30 7.68
CA GLN A 350 17.33 3.08 8.20
C GLN A 350 18.84 3.04 7.90
N GLY A 351 19.40 4.11 7.31
CA GLY A 351 20.82 4.26 7.05
C GLY A 351 21.32 3.58 5.76
N PHE A 352 20.44 3.17 4.86
CA PHE A 352 20.84 2.62 3.57
C PHE A 352 21.31 3.74 2.62
N ASP A 353 22.49 3.57 2.02
CA ASP A 353 22.93 4.40 0.89
C ASP A 353 22.29 3.86 -0.38
N CYS A 354 21.20 4.45 -0.79
CA CYS A 354 20.39 3.95 -1.89
C CYS A 354 20.38 4.88 -3.09
N GLU A 355 20.13 4.28 -4.26
CA GLU A 355 19.88 4.97 -5.52
C GLU A 355 18.57 4.46 -6.12
N LYS A 356 17.99 5.25 -7.02
CA LYS A 356 16.72 4.95 -7.66
C LYS A 356 16.79 5.15 -9.17
N VAL A 357 15.91 4.45 -9.87
CA VAL A 357 15.68 4.70 -11.30
C VAL A 357 14.19 4.73 -11.59
N HIS A 358 13.76 5.72 -12.38
CA HIS A 358 12.39 5.84 -12.87
C HIS A 358 12.33 5.46 -14.34
N LEU A 359 11.40 4.57 -14.66
CA LEU A 359 11.19 4.05 -16.00
C LEU A 359 9.71 4.10 -16.37
N TYR A 360 9.43 4.27 -17.65
CA TYR A 360 8.11 4.18 -18.22
C TYR A 360 8.17 3.19 -19.37
N LEU A 361 7.60 2.01 -19.20
CA LEU A 361 7.74 0.87 -20.09
C LEU A 361 6.37 0.32 -20.49
N GLY A 362 6.25 -0.22 -21.69
CA GLY A 362 5.02 -0.87 -22.15
C GLY A 362 4.76 -2.16 -21.39
N SER A 363 3.48 -2.41 -21.08
CA SER A 363 3.05 -3.64 -20.40
C SER A 363 3.34 -4.90 -21.23
N HIS A 364 3.31 -4.76 -22.56
CA HIS A 364 3.60 -5.81 -23.54
C HIS A 364 4.09 -5.21 -24.87
N ALA A 365 4.31 -6.04 -25.87
CA ALA A 365 4.81 -5.64 -27.19
C ALA A 365 3.88 -4.57 -27.83
N GLY A 366 4.47 -3.41 -28.18
CA GLY A 366 3.70 -2.25 -28.66
C GLY A 366 3.01 -2.44 -30.01
N TYR A 367 3.37 -3.46 -30.78
CA TYR A 367 2.68 -3.84 -32.02
C TYR A 367 1.43 -4.70 -31.77
N TYR A 368 1.23 -5.20 -30.56
CA TYR A 368 0.03 -5.92 -30.15
C TYR A 368 -0.96 -4.93 -29.49
N PRO A 369 -2.26 -4.96 -29.87
CA PRO A 369 -3.24 -4.01 -29.35
C PRO A 369 -3.39 -4.06 -27.82
N GLY A 370 -3.65 -2.91 -27.20
CA GLY A 370 -3.94 -2.81 -25.77
C GLY A 370 -2.72 -2.55 -24.88
N ALA A 371 -1.53 -2.39 -25.47
CA ALA A 371 -0.33 -2.02 -24.68
C ALA A 371 -0.55 -0.72 -23.91
N ASN A 372 -0.32 -0.77 -22.61
CA ASN A 372 -0.39 0.40 -21.75
C ASN A 372 0.96 0.63 -21.06
N MET A 373 1.15 1.85 -20.54
CA MET A 373 2.40 2.25 -19.91
C MET A 373 2.39 1.89 -18.43
N ILE A 374 3.48 1.30 -17.95
CA ILE A 374 3.76 1.07 -16.53
C ILE A 374 4.90 2.01 -16.12
N ALA A 375 4.65 2.87 -15.15
CA ALA A 375 5.68 3.61 -14.43
C ALA A 375 6.29 2.68 -13.37
N ILE A 376 7.62 2.65 -13.32
CA ILE A 376 8.39 1.82 -12.39
C ILE A 376 9.41 2.72 -11.69
N LYS A 377 9.41 2.68 -10.35
CA LYS A 377 10.52 3.13 -9.52
C LYS A 377 11.19 1.90 -8.92
N LEU A 378 12.45 1.67 -9.23
CA LEU A 378 13.29 0.65 -8.59
C LEU A 378 14.27 1.33 -7.65
N LEU A 379 14.31 0.88 -6.39
CA LEU A 379 15.20 1.35 -5.33
C LEU A 379 16.22 0.24 -5.02
N PHE A 380 17.50 0.59 -4.97
CA PHE A 380 18.59 -0.36 -4.71
C PHE A 380 19.73 0.32 -3.95
N GLU A 381 20.56 -0.46 -3.29
CA GLU A 381 21.76 0.00 -2.61
C GLU A 381 22.84 0.35 -3.65
N LYS A 382 23.43 1.53 -3.54
CA LYS A 382 24.36 2.07 -4.57
C LYS A 382 25.56 1.17 -4.83
N THR A 383 26.14 0.60 -3.79
CA THR A 383 27.40 -0.13 -3.88
C THR A 383 27.20 -1.58 -4.30
N THR A 384 26.20 -2.26 -3.71
CA THR A 384 26.00 -3.70 -3.91
C THR A 384 24.97 -4.00 -5.00
N GLY A 385 24.13 -3.04 -5.32
CA GLY A 385 22.97 -3.24 -6.18
C GLY A 385 21.84 -4.05 -5.51
N LYS A 386 21.92 -4.35 -4.20
CA LYS A 386 20.86 -5.07 -3.49
C LYS A 386 19.54 -4.36 -3.63
N ILE A 387 18.50 -5.08 -4.03
CA ILE A 387 17.17 -4.52 -4.21
C ILE A 387 16.57 -4.19 -2.85
N LEU A 388 16.18 -2.93 -2.66
CA LEU A 388 15.55 -2.44 -1.43
C LEU A 388 14.04 -2.29 -1.57
N GLY A 389 13.55 -1.94 -2.76
CA GLY A 389 12.13 -1.77 -2.99
C GLY A 389 11.78 -1.45 -4.42
N GLY A 390 10.49 -1.44 -4.72
CA GLY A 390 9.98 -0.96 -5.99
C GLY A 390 8.52 -0.62 -5.94
N GLN A 391 8.14 0.33 -6.80
CA GLN A 391 6.80 0.88 -6.90
C GLN A 391 6.40 0.93 -8.36
N PHE A 392 5.17 0.51 -8.64
CA PHE A 392 4.66 0.29 -9.99
C PHE A 392 3.30 0.96 -10.13
N PHE A 393 3.12 1.75 -11.18
CA PHE A 393 1.83 2.37 -11.46
C PHE A 393 1.49 2.27 -12.95
N GLY A 394 0.40 1.58 -13.27
CA GLY A 394 0.00 1.37 -14.67
C GLY A 394 -1.30 0.58 -14.79
N GLY A 395 -1.57 0.10 -16.00
CA GLY A 395 -2.69 -0.76 -16.28
C GLY A 395 -2.38 -2.25 -16.07
N GLU A 396 -2.89 -3.08 -16.95
CA GLU A 396 -2.71 -4.53 -16.93
C GLU A 396 -1.23 -4.94 -16.90
N GLY A 397 -0.91 -5.96 -16.09
CA GLY A 397 0.44 -6.50 -15.92
C GLY A 397 1.32 -5.76 -14.93
N THR A 398 0.81 -4.71 -14.27
CA THR A 398 1.50 -4.02 -13.17
C THR A 398 1.70 -4.94 -11.96
N ASP A 399 0.69 -5.70 -11.60
CA ASP A 399 0.66 -6.71 -10.54
C ASP A 399 1.75 -7.77 -10.73
N LYS A 400 1.84 -8.35 -11.94
CA LYS A 400 2.85 -9.35 -12.29
C LYS A 400 4.27 -8.86 -11.99
N ARG A 401 4.61 -7.60 -12.35
CA ARG A 401 5.95 -7.04 -12.17
C ARG A 401 6.26 -6.76 -10.70
N ALA A 402 5.26 -6.34 -9.95
CA ALA A 402 5.38 -6.17 -8.51
C ALA A 402 5.65 -7.50 -7.80
N ASP A 403 4.97 -8.58 -8.18
CA ASP A 403 5.16 -9.91 -7.59
C ASP A 403 6.52 -10.53 -7.96
N VAL A 404 6.99 -10.33 -9.19
CA VAL A 404 8.36 -10.73 -9.59
C VAL A 404 9.39 -10.01 -8.71
N LEU A 405 9.26 -8.69 -8.54
CA LEU A 405 10.19 -7.94 -7.70
C LEU A 405 10.08 -8.33 -6.22
N ALA A 406 8.87 -8.59 -5.73
CA ALA A 406 8.65 -9.08 -4.36
C ALA A 406 9.37 -10.42 -4.11
N THR A 407 9.36 -11.29 -5.10
CA THR A 407 10.07 -12.58 -5.06
C THR A 407 11.59 -12.36 -5.09
N ALA A 408 12.08 -11.47 -5.95
CA ALA A 408 13.50 -11.11 -6.04
C ALA A 408 14.02 -10.55 -4.70
N ILE A 409 13.30 -9.61 -4.08
CA ILE A 409 13.64 -9.07 -2.75
C ILE A 409 13.70 -10.19 -1.71
N ARG A 410 12.70 -11.08 -1.68
CA ARG A 410 12.64 -12.18 -0.72
C ARG A 410 13.78 -13.20 -0.90
N SER A 411 14.27 -13.35 -2.13
CA SER A 411 15.41 -14.19 -2.49
C SER A 411 16.77 -13.51 -2.26
N GLY A 412 16.77 -12.21 -1.91
CA GLY A 412 18.00 -11.45 -1.67
C GLY A 412 18.75 -11.05 -2.94
N MET A 413 18.07 -11.00 -4.09
CA MET A 413 18.67 -10.67 -5.38
C MET A 413 19.14 -9.21 -5.44
N THR A 414 20.14 -8.99 -6.27
CA THR A 414 20.61 -7.67 -6.71
C THR A 414 19.83 -7.19 -7.93
N ALA A 415 19.90 -5.90 -8.22
CA ALA A 415 19.29 -5.32 -9.40
C ALA A 415 19.90 -5.88 -10.72
N SER A 416 21.20 -6.17 -10.73
CA SER A 416 21.85 -6.79 -11.88
C SER A 416 21.30 -8.18 -12.19
N GLU A 417 21.01 -8.99 -11.16
CA GLU A 417 20.45 -10.32 -11.35
C GLU A 417 19.01 -10.31 -11.91
N LEU A 418 18.29 -9.17 -11.85
CA LEU A 418 17.02 -9.03 -12.57
C LEU A 418 17.18 -9.12 -14.09
N CYS A 419 18.37 -8.85 -14.62
CA CYS A 419 18.66 -8.96 -16.06
C CYS A 419 18.58 -10.41 -16.55
N ASP A 420 18.94 -11.35 -15.68
CA ASP A 420 19.06 -12.78 -15.99
C ASP A 420 17.76 -13.55 -15.77
N LEU A 421 16.72 -12.88 -15.24
CA LEU A 421 15.42 -13.54 -15.04
C LEU A 421 14.81 -13.93 -16.39
N GLU A 422 14.62 -15.21 -16.60
CA GLU A 422 13.89 -15.77 -17.75
C GLU A 422 12.38 -15.71 -17.46
N LEU A 423 11.76 -14.59 -17.89
CA LEU A 423 10.33 -14.33 -17.67
C LEU A 423 9.51 -14.74 -18.89
N CYS A 424 8.30 -15.22 -18.65
CA CYS A 424 7.40 -15.68 -19.72
C CYS A 424 7.06 -14.54 -20.70
N TYR A 425 7.26 -14.80 -22.00
CA TYR A 425 6.99 -13.87 -23.08
C TYR A 425 6.09 -14.47 -24.15
N ALA A 426 5.09 -13.69 -24.49
CA ALA A 426 4.39 -13.69 -25.79
C ALA A 426 3.82 -12.29 -25.98
N PRO A 427 3.56 -11.81 -27.23
CA PRO A 427 3.14 -10.44 -27.51
C PRO A 427 2.00 -9.90 -26.64
N PRO A 428 0.95 -10.67 -26.28
CA PRO A 428 -0.14 -10.20 -25.42
C PRO A 428 0.24 -9.98 -23.95
N TYR A 429 1.34 -10.58 -23.47
CA TYR A 429 1.65 -10.65 -22.02
C TYR A 429 2.87 -9.84 -21.61
N SER A 430 3.83 -9.64 -22.50
CA SER A 430 5.08 -8.94 -22.21
C SER A 430 5.79 -8.48 -23.50
N SER A 431 6.99 -7.97 -23.33
CA SER A 431 8.01 -7.81 -24.37
C SER A 431 9.13 -8.83 -24.14
N ALA A 432 9.92 -9.14 -25.16
CA ALA A 432 11.07 -10.05 -25.02
C ALA A 432 12.06 -9.62 -23.93
N LYS A 433 12.15 -8.31 -23.67
CA LYS A 433 12.75 -7.73 -22.47
C LYS A 433 11.62 -7.23 -21.59
N ASP A 434 11.27 -8.00 -20.56
CA ASP A 434 10.21 -7.59 -19.61
C ASP A 434 10.61 -6.29 -18.92
N PRO A 435 9.66 -5.43 -18.54
CA PRO A 435 9.93 -4.24 -17.75
C PRO A 435 10.81 -4.47 -16.52
N VAL A 436 10.72 -5.62 -15.85
CA VAL A 436 11.60 -5.96 -14.73
C VAL A 436 13.04 -6.17 -15.18
N ASN A 437 13.26 -6.87 -16.30
CA ASN A 437 14.62 -7.02 -16.86
C ASN A 437 15.21 -5.66 -17.25
N ILE A 438 14.42 -4.77 -17.89
CA ILE A 438 14.88 -3.42 -18.26
C ILE A 438 15.19 -2.59 -17.03
N ALA A 439 14.42 -2.69 -15.97
CA ALA A 439 14.71 -2.01 -14.70
C ALA A 439 16.04 -2.51 -14.09
N GLY A 440 16.29 -3.80 -14.12
CA GLY A 440 17.58 -4.41 -13.77
C GLY A 440 18.73 -3.87 -14.59
N MET A 441 18.62 -3.84 -15.93
CA MET A 441 19.64 -3.31 -16.84
C MET A 441 19.94 -1.83 -16.58
N ALA A 442 18.91 -1.02 -16.29
CA ALA A 442 19.09 0.39 -15.98
C ALA A 442 19.83 0.57 -14.65
N ALA A 443 19.47 -0.19 -13.62
CA ALA A 443 20.14 -0.15 -12.32
C ALA A 443 21.59 -0.68 -12.42
N GLU A 444 21.83 -1.77 -13.14
CA GLU A 444 23.19 -2.28 -13.40
C GLU A 444 24.10 -1.22 -14.04
N ASN A 445 23.60 -0.50 -15.04
CA ASN A 445 24.37 0.58 -15.68
C ASN A 445 24.76 1.68 -14.69
N ILE A 446 23.94 1.93 -13.67
CA ILE A 446 24.23 2.91 -12.61
C ILE A 446 25.26 2.33 -11.63
N VAL A 447 25.03 1.13 -11.10
CA VAL A 447 25.91 0.45 -10.13
C VAL A 447 27.33 0.25 -10.71
N THR A 448 27.41 -0.09 -11.99
CA THR A 448 28.71 -0.29 -12.69
C THR A 448 29.34 1.00 -13.21
N GLY A 449 28.75 2.17 -12.94
CA GLY A 449 29.27 3.47 -13.35
C GLY A 449 29.20 3.75 -14.87
N LYS A 450 28.48 2.92 -15.64
CA LYS A 450 28.27 3.14 -17.08
C LYS A 450 27.43 4.36 -17.39
N VAL A 451 26.58 4.78 -16.44
CA VAL A 451 25.69 5.94 -16.53
C VAL A 451 25.61 6.64 -15.18
N LYS A 452 25.72 7.97 -15.18
CA LYS A 452 25.37 8.82 -14.04
C LYS A 452 23.90 9.21 -14.14
N VAL A 453 23.16 9.16 -13.04
CA VAL A 453 21.76 9.52 -12.99
C VAL A 453 21.55 10.82 -12.22
N PHE A 454 20.61 11.63 -12.66
CA PHE A 454 20.16 12.85 -11.99
C PHE A 454 18.65 12.83 -11.80
N HIS A 455 18.15 13.48 -10.74
CA HIS A 455 16.75 13.44 -10.39
C HIS A 455 16.11 14.84 -10.41
N TRP A 456 14.86 14.93 -10.85
CA TRP A 456 14.12 16.18 -11.03
C TRP A 456 13.99 17.03 -9.78
N GLU A 457 13.96 16.44 -8.59
CA GLU A 457 13.92 17.16 -7.33
C GLU A 457 15.17 18.01 -7.06
N ASN A 458 16.26 17.74 -7.75
CA ASN A 458 17.53 18.46 -7.61
C ASN A 458 17.77 19.50 -8.72
N LEU A 459 16.82 19.69 -9.65
CA LEU A 459 17.01 20.57 -10.81
C LEU A 459 17.36 22.02 -10.41
N GLU A 460 16.73 22.53 -9.37
CA GLU A 460 16.95 23.89 -8.87
C GLU A 460 18.34 24.12 -8.25
N GLN A 461 19.09 23.04 -7.99
CA GLN A 461 20.45 23.12 -7.46
C GLN A 461 21.50 23.35 -8.56
N LEU A 462 21.12 23.20 -9.84
CA LEU A 462 22.02 23.42 -10.97
C LEU A 462 22.11 24.90 -11.31
N ASP A 463 23.34 25.38 -11.52
CA ASP A 463 23.57 26.68 -12.14
C ASP A 463 23.48 26.55 -13.68
N PRO A 464 22.44 27.11 -14.33
CA PRO A 464 22.25 26.98 -15.78
C PRO A 464 23.42 27.57 -16.61
N SER A 465 24.20 28.48 -16.02
CA SER A 465 25.37 29.05 -16.71
C SER A 465 26.58 28.10 -16.72
N ALA A 466 26.67 27.21 -15.73
CA ALA A 466 27.78 26.29 -15.53
C ALA A 466 27.55 24.91 -16.17
N VAL A 467 26.33 24.58 -16.62
CA VAL A 467 25.98 23.28 -17.18
C VAL A 467 25.28 23.41 -18.53
N THR A 468 25.21 22.32 -19.29
CA THR A 468 24.35 22.21 -20.47
C THR A 468 23.11 21.39 -20.12
N LEU A 469 21.92 21.99 -20.28
CA LEU A 469 20.63 21.32 -20.12
C LEU A 469 20.12 20.90 -21.51
N LEU A 470 20.00 19.58 -21.76
CA LEU A 470 19.77 19.04 -23.09
C LEU A 470 18.49 18.18 -23.15
N ASP A 471 17.61 18.54 -24.09
CA ASP A 471 16.43 17.76 -24.46
C ASP A 471 16.67 17.04 -25.80
N VAL A 472 16.69 15.70 -25.77
CA VAL A 472 16.94 14.89 -26.99
C VAL A 472 15.64 14.32 -27.57
N ARG A 473 14.49 14.90 -27.23
CA ARG A 473 13.21 14.59 -27.89
C ARG A 473 13.17 15.17 -29.31
N GLU A 474 12.25 14.65 -30.13
CA GLU A 474 12.03 15.21 -31.45
C GLU A 474 11.53 16.66 -31.37
N ALA A 475 11.87 17.49 -32.34
CA ALA A 475 11.50 18.92 -32.36
C ALA A 475 9.98 19.16 -32.25
N GLY A 476 9.16 18.22 -32.73
CA GLY A 476 7.70 18.26 -32.57
C GLY A 476 7.25 18.03 -31.13
N GLU A 477 7.95 17.21 -30.36
CA GLU A 477 7.68 16.99 -28.92
C GLU A 477 8.09 18.22 -28.10
N PHE A 478 9.26 18.80 -28.43
CA PHE A 478 9.77 20.01 -27.77
C PHE A 478 8.84 21.21 -27.95
N ARG A 479 8.32 21.44 -29.17
CA ARG A 479 7.36 22.52 -29.44
C ARG A 479 6.01 22.38 -28.71
N ARG A 480 5.58 21.15 -28.39
CA ARG A 480 4.35 20.90 -27.61
C ARG A 480 4.50 21.15 -26.12
N GLY A 481 5.73 21.26 -25.65
CA GLY A 481 6.07 21.56 -24.27
C GLY A 481 7.54 21.29 -24.01
N SER A 482 8.24 22.30 -23.52
CA SER A 482 9.66 22.27 -23.19
C SER A 482 9.88 22.69 -21.72
N ILE A 483 11.06 22.45 -21.23
CA ILE A 483 11.52 22.92 -19.92
C ILE A 483 12.42 24.12 -20.15
N GLU A 484 12.20 25.19 -19.40
CA GLU A 484 13.01 26.41 -19.51
C GLU A 484 14.50 26.11 -19.29
N GLY A 485 15.35 26.71 -20.10
CA GLY A 485 16.80 26.53 -20.05
C GLY A 485 17.32 25.31 -20.81
N PHE A 486 16.45 24.39 -21.26
CA PHE A 486 16.89 23.23 -22.04
C PHE A 486 16.97 23.55 -23.55
N ILE A 487 18.10 23.22 -24.16
CA ILE A 487 18.28 23.27 -25.62
C ILE A 487 17.80 21.94 -26.22
N ASN A 488 17.28 21.98 -27.46
CA ASN A 488 16.80 20.78 -28.13
C ASN A 488 17.72 20.33 -29.26
N ILE A 489 18.29 19.14 -29.10
CA ILE A 489 19.01 18.44 -30.16
C ILE A 489 18.45 17.02 -30.27
N PRO A 490 17.55 16.74 -31.22
CA PRO A 490 16.93 15.42 -31.35
C PRO A 490 17.95 14.28 -31.45
N LEU A 491 17.69 13.15 -30.77
CA LEU A 491 18.58 11.99 -30.79
C LEU A 491 18.88 11.52 -32.22
N THR A 492 17.92 11.63 -33.14
CA THR A 492 18.07 11.25 -34.57
C THR A 492 19.13 12.08 -35.30
N GLN A 493 19.39 13.29 -34.82
CA GLN A 493 20.38 14.21 -35.41
C GLN A 493 21.60 14.39 -34.50
N PHE A 494 21.62 13.80 -33.33
CA PHE A 494 22.52 14.12 -32.22
C PHE A 494 23.99 14.04 -32.58
N ARG A 495 24.42 12.98 -33.33
CA ARG A 495 25.82 12.79 -33.70
C ARG A 495 26.39 13.89 -34.64
N ALA A 496 25.53 14.49 -35.46
CA ALA A 496 25.94 15.58 -36.36
C ALA A 496 26.11 16.92 -35.61
N HIS A 497 25.48 17.07 -34.44
CA HIS A 497 25.47 18.32 -33.68
C HIS A 497 26.30 18.27 -32.39
N LEU A 498 27.12 17.22 -32.19
CA LEU A 498 27.99 17.09 -31.01
C LEU A 498 28.98 18.27 -30.85
N GLY A 499 29.47 18.83 -31.97
CA GLY A 499 30.36 19.97 -31.95
C GLY A 499 29.76 21.30 -31.49
N GLU A 500 28.45 21.35 -31.29
CA GLU A 500 27.75 22.52 -30.74
C GLU A 500 27.76 22.56 -29.20
N LEU A 501 28.16 21.44 -28.57
CA LEU A 501 28.20 21.31 -27.10
C LEU A 501 29.63 21.66 -26.61
N ASP A 502 29.66 22.39 -25.49
CA ASP A 502 30.91 22.70 -24.80
C ASP A 502 31.36 21.49 -23.95
N PRO A 503 32.48 20.83 -24.30
CA PRO A 503 32.94 19.65 -23.57
C PRO A 503 33.45 19.95 -22.14
N ALA A 504 33.69 21.23 -21.82
CA ALA A 504 34.08 21.65 -20.47
C ALA A 504 32.90 21.74 -19.49
N LYS A 505 31.65 21.74 -19.99
CA LYS A 505 30.44 21.80 -19.18
C LYS A 505 29.81 20.43 -18.99
N PRO A 506 29.43 20.05 -17.78
CA PRO A 506 28.60 18.87 -17.56
C PRO A 506 27.25 18.96 -18.30
N VAL A 507 26.82 17.85 -18.91
CA VAL A 507 25.59 17.81 -19.70
C VAL A 507 24.52 17.00 -18.98
N TYR A 508 23.39 17.63 -18.70
CA TYR A 508 22.21 16.98 -18.10
C TYR A 508 21.16 16.72 -19.17
N VAL A 509 20.92 15.45 -19.44
CA VAL A 509 20.15 15.02 -20.62
C VAL A 509 18.83 14.42 -20.20
N HIS A 510 17.73 14.91 -20.80
CA HIS A 510 16.46 14.21 -20.71
C HIS A 510 15.86 13.90 -22.09
N CYS A 511 14.94 12.96 -22.09
CA CYS A 511 14.02 12.72 -23.20
C CYS A 511 12.60 12.62 -22.68
N PHE A 512 11.71 11.89 -23.35
CA PHE A 512 10.34 11.72 -22.84
C PHE A 512 10.25 10.81 -21.59
N SER A 513 10.99 9.68 -21.56
CA SER A 513 10.87 8.64 -20.53
C SER A 513 12.19 8.02 -20.04
N GLY A 514 13.36 8.54 -20.48
CA GLY A 514 14.68 8.12 -20.00
C GLY A 514 15.52 7.29 -20.98
N MET A 515 14.93 6.57 -21.96
CA MET A 515 15.69 5.68 -22.87
C MET A 515 16.52 6.44 -23.91
N ARG A 516 15.94 7.41 -24.62
CA ARG A 516 16.66 8.21 -25.63
C ARG A 516 17.79 9.03 -24.99
N SER A 517 17.56 9.58 -23.80
CA SER A 517 18.58 10.31 -23.04
C SER A 517 19.68 9.39 -22.54
N TYR A 518 19.39 8.15 -22.15
CA TYR A 518 20.41 7.14 -21.87
C TYR A 518 21.32 6.91 -23.09
N ILE A 519 20.74 6.73 -24.29
CA ILE A 519 21.53 6.57 -25.53
C ILE A 519 22.39 7.79 -25.79
N ALA A 520 21.84 9.01 -25.64
CA ALA A 520 22.59 10.25 -25.80
C ALA A 520 23.75 10.35 -24.79
N CYS A 521 23.53 10.00 -23.53
CA CYS A 521 24.58 9.94 -22.51
C CYS A 521 25.69 8.95 -22.90
N ARG A 522 25.37 7.78 -23.48
CA ARG A 522 26.37 6.82 -23.93
C ARG A 522 27.20 7.38 -25.09
N ILE A 523 26.58 8.14 -26.03
CA ILE A 523 27.27 8.84 -27.09
C ILE A 523 28.21 9.91 -26.51
N LEU A 524 27.69 10.76 -25.61
CA LEU A 524 28.46 11.82 -24.94
C LEU A 524 29.67 11.26 -24.18
N THR A 525 29.46 10.22 -23.36
CA THR A 525 30.55 9.57 -22.62
C THR A 525 31.61 9.02 -23.56
N GLY A 526 31.22 8.43 -24.70
CA GLY A 526 32.15 7.94 -25.73
C GLY A 526 32.98 9.03 -26.39
N HIS A 527 32.53 10.30 -26.31
CA HIS A 527 33.24 11.47 -26.78
C HIS A 527 33.89 12.32 -25.66
N GLY A 528 33.98 11.78 -24.44
CA GLY A 528 34.70 12.39 -23.33
C GLY A 528 33.92 13.44 -22.54
N PHE A 529 32.62 13.61 -22.79
CA PHE A 529 31.78 14.52 -22.00
C PHE A 529 31.44 13.93 -20.61
N ASP A 530 31.37 14.79 -19.60
CA ASP A 530 30.72 14.48 -18.34
C ASP A 530 29.20 14.67 -18.50
N CYS A 531 28.43 13.60 -18.37
CA CYS A 531 27.00 13.66 -18.63
C CYS A 531 26.16 12.85 -17.63
N TRP A 532 24.91 13.32 -17.45
CA TRP A 532 23.95 12.80 -16.51
C TRP A 532 22.62 12.53 -17.20
N ASN A 533 22.09 11.31 -17.04
CA ASN A 533 20.75 10.98 -17.53
C ASN A 533 19.71 11.40 -16.49
N ILE A 534 18.78 12.29 -16.85
CA ILE A 534 17.71 12.71 -15.96
C ILE A 534 16.62 11.64 -15.93
N SER A 535 16.49 10.98 -14.77
CA SER A 535 15.62 9.82 -14.54
C SER A 535 14.15 10.17 -14.76
N GLY A 536 13.40 9.28 -15.44
CA GLY A 536 11.97 9.45 -15.73
C GLY A 536 11.62 10.45 -16.82
N GLY A 537 12.60 11.29 -17.28
CA GLY A 537 12.45 12.21 -18.39
C GLY A 537 11.34 13.25 -18.22
N TYR A 538 10.91 13.85 -19.33
CA TYR A 538 9.88 14.89 -19.37
C TYR A 538 8.54 14.44 -18.76
N ARG A 539 8.21 13.17 -18.86
CA ARG A 539 6.95 12.64 -18.34
C ARG A 539 6.87 12.79 -16.81
N LEU A 540 7.94 12.43 -16.10
CA LEU A 540 8.01 12.59 -14.65
C LEU A 540 8.03 14.06 -14.25
N TYR A 541 8.78 14.90 -14.97
CA TYR A 541 8.80 16.35 -14.78
C TYR A 541 7.41 16.97 -14.91
N ALA A 542 6.66 16.61 -15.95
CA ALA A 542 5.31 17.12 -16.14
C ALA A 542 4.35 16.69 -15.01
N ALA A 543 4.51 15.46 -14.49
CA ALA A 543 3.74 15.00 -13.34
C ALA A 543 4.08 15.78 -12.06
N LYS A 544 5.38 16.03 -11.81
CA LYS A 544 5.88 16.87 -10.72
C LYS A 544 5.26 18.27 -10.78
N THR A 545 5.40 18.94 -11.93
CA THR A 545 4.93 20.32 -12.11
C THR A 545 3.41 20.45 -11.93
N GLU A 546 2.64 19.49 -12.40
CA GLU A 546 1.18 19.46 -12.20
C GLU A 546 0.81 19.22 -10.73
N TYR A 547 1.57 18.37 -10.04
CA TYR A 547 1.39 18.13 -8.61
C TYR A 547 1.67 19.36 -7.77
N GLU A 548 2.76 20.10 -8.07
CA GLU A 548 3.19 21.28 -7.32
C GLU A 548 2.28 22.51 -7.52
N LYS A 549 1.55 22.57 -8.64
CA LYS A 549 0.57 23.62 -8.93
C LYS A 549 -0.80 23.38 -8.29
N ALA A 550 -1.02 22.25 -7.70
CA ALA A 550 -2.32 21.77 -7.23
C ALA A 550 -2.53 21.92 -5.74
#